data_6810758f199ecd3e6930f3b1e6b9b188
#
_entry.id   6810758f199ecd3e6930f3b1e6b9b188
#
_cell.length_a   1.000
_cell.length_b   1.000
_cell.length_c   1.000
_cell.angle_alpha   90.00
_cell.angle_beta   90.00
_cell.angle_gamma   90.00
#
_symmetry.space_group_name_H-M   'P 1'
#
loop_
_entity.id
_entity.type
_entity.pdbx_description
1 polymer ?
#
loop_
_entity_poly.entity_id
_entity_poly.type
_entity_poly.pdbx_seq_one_letter_code
_entity_poly.pdbx_strand_id
1 'polypeptide(L)'
;LPPPSPLLRLAHPAPPSPPPSRSCPFEPPKPKTKHKLELESVAAYEEMQAQEKAYFLEMIEKVKASGANLVICQWGFDDEANHLLMQSGLPAIRWVGGVELELIAIACNARIVPRFSELAAEKLGTAGSVHEESFGTTKDRMIVIEDCPNSRAVTVFVRGGNKMIIDEAKRSLHDAICVVRNLIRDNRIVYGGGAAELACSLKVIEAADAVAGLEQYAMRAFADALEYTPAALAENSGLQPIETVAAVKAMQQREGKPYLGVDCMQRGTNDMKAQKVFETLIGKQQQLLLATQVVRMILKIDDVIEPGKYE
;
A
#
# COMPACT_ATOMS: atom_id res chain seq x y z
N LEU A 1 -37.56 -11.58 12.71
CA LEU A 1 -36.25 -10.94 12.66
C LEU A 1 -35.99 -10.37 14.04
N PRO A 2 -34.89 -10.74 14.75
CA PRO A 2 -34.54 -10.11 16.01
C PRO A 2 -34.26 -8.62 15.77
N PRO A 3 -34.46 -7.73 16.74
CA PRO A 3 -34.16 -6.32 16.60
C PRO A 3 -32.67 -6.14 16.27
N PRO A 4 -32.29 -5.14 15.45
CA PRO A 4 -30.88 -4.91 15.13
C PRO A 4 -30.10 -4.69 16.42
N SER A 5 -29.01 -5.43 16.58
CA SER A 5 -28.06 -5.28 17.67
C SER A 5 -27.60 -3.81 17.75
N PRO A 6 -27.30 -3.28 18.94
CA PRO A 6 -26.86 -1.89 19.08
C PRO A 6 -25.64 -1.64 18.22
N LEU A 7 -25.75 -0.66 17.33
CA LEU A 7 -24.67 -0.24 16.44
C LEU A 7 -23.39 0.05 17.25
N LEU A 8 -22.31 -0.62 16.85
CA LEU A 8 -21.00 -0.41 17.44
C LEU A 8 -20.47 0.98 17.05
N ARG A 9 -20.03 1.77 18.02
CA ARG A 9 -19.48 3.10 17.78
C ARG A 9 -17.97 3.07 17.98
N LEU A 10 -17.24 3.39 16.94
CA LEU A 10 -15.77 3.40 16.92
C LEU A 10 -15.24 4.80 17.18
N ALA A 11 -14.35 4.94 18.15
CA ALA A 11 -13.62 6.17 18.41
C ALA A 11 -12.11 5.91 18.26
N HIS A 12 -11.42 6.78 17.55
CA HIS A 12 -10.00 6.62 17.29
C HIS A 12 -9.18 7.89 17.56
N PRO A 13 -8.15 7.84 18.41
CA PRO A 13 -7.10 8.85 18.46
C PRO A 13 -5.93 8.51 17.54
N ALA A 14 -5.66 9.34 16.53
CA ALA A 14 -4.49 9.24 15.65
C ALA A 14 -3.63 10.50 15.71
N PRO A 15 -2.34 10.42 15.41
CA PRO A 15 -1.45 11.56 15.42
C PRO A 15 -1.65 12.48 14.20
N PRO A 16 -1.42 13.79 14.32
CA PRO A 16 -1.37 14.69 13.17
C PRO A 16 -0.09 14.45 12.35
N SER A 17 -0.15 14.66 11.02
CA SER A 17 0.99 14.65 10.11
C SER A 17 2.05 15.71 10.48
N PRO A 18 3.34 15.49 10.15
CA PRO A 18 4.49 16.05 10.86
C PRO A 18 4.72 17.54 10.64
N PRO A 19 5.46 18.25 11.51
CA PRO A 19 6.33 17.79 12.58
C PRO A 19 5.93 18.31 13.96
N PRO A 20 6.37 17.77 15.03
CA PRO A 20 6.90 16.47 15.35
C PRO A 20 6.00 15.64 16.26
N SER A 21 5.90 14.37 15.94
CA SER A 21 5.45 13.26 16.79
C SER A 21 4.84 13.58 18.18
N ARG A 22 3.55 13.88 18.22
CA ARG A 22 2.74 13.62 19.40
C ARG A 22 1.67 12.64 19.00
N SER A 23 2.01 11.37 19.16
CA SER A 23 0.99 10.32 19.22
C SER A 23 0.09 10.62 20.43
N CYS A 24 -1.18 10.33 20.34
CA CYS A 24 -2.05 10.31 21.50
C CYS A 24 -2.29 8.83 21.90
N PRO A 25 -1.30 8.16 22.50
CA PRO A 25 -1.51 6.88 23.14
C PRO A 25 -2.35 7.11 24.39
N PHE A 26 -2.98 6.06 24.92
CA PHE A 26 -3.46 6.04 26.29
C PHE A 26 -2.25 6.03 27.23
N GLU A 27 -1.47 7.07 27.20
CA GLU A 27 -0.28 7.28 28.00
C GLU A 27 -0.23 8.76 28.44
N PRO A 28 0.33 9.05 29.61
CA PRO A 28 0.60 10.41 30.02
C PRO A 28 1.53 11.09 29.01
N PRO A 29 1.42 12.39 28.77
CA PRO A 29 2.25 13.10 27.82
C PRO A 29 3.70 13.06 28.26
N LYS A 30 4.56 12.35 27.52
CA LYS A 30 6.00 12.28 27.79
C LYS A 30 6.70 13.50 27.18
N PRO A 31 7.41 14.33 27.98
CA PRO A 31 8.18 15.45 27.45
C PRO A 31 9.32 14.93 26.59
N LYS A 32 9.64 15.62 25.49
CA LYS A 32 10.76 15.25 24.59
C LYS A 32 12.15 15.47 25.23
N THR A 33 12.22 16.27 26.25
CA THR A 33 13.45 16.59 27.00
C THR A 33 13.64 15.57 28.11
N LYS A 34 14.89 15.11 28.30
CA LYS A 34 15.25 14.22 29.40
C LYS A 34 15.22 15.03 30.71
N HIS A 35 14.06 15.08 31.35
CA HIS A 35 13.98 15.56 32.72
C HIS A 35 14.03 14.37 33.69
N LYS A 36 14.80 14.50 34.76
CA LYS A 36 14.76 13.59 35.90
C LYS A 36 13.91 14.27 36.97
N LEU A 37 12.86 13.58 37.41
CA LEU A 37 12.10 13.97 38.61
C LEU A 37 12.80 13.29 39.81
N GLU A 38 13.33 14.08 40.71
CA GLU A 38 13.82 13.59 42.00
C GLU A 38 12.69 13.73 43.02
N LEU A 39 12.20 12.61 43.52
CA LEU A 39 11.17 12.55 44.54
C LEU A 39 11.82 12.38 45.92
N GLU A 40 11.66 13.37 46.79
CA GLU A 40 12.27 13.38 48.07
C GLU A 40 11.45 12.70 49.18
N SER A 41 10.18 12.36 48.90
CA SER A 41 9.28 11.78 49.91
C SER A 41 8.38 10.69 49.32
N VAL A 42 7.99 9.73 50.14
CA VAL A 42 7.05 8.67 49.80
C VAL A 42 5.67 9.28 49.45
N ALA A 43 5.27 10.32 50.16
CA ALA A 43 3.99 11.00 49.89
C ALA A 43 3.94 11.63 48.50
N ALA A 44 5.03 12.23 48.03
CA ALA A 44 5.12 12.79 46.65
C ALA A 44 5.09 11.70 45.60
N TYR A 45 5.59 10.50 45.85
CA TYR A 45 5.50 9.37 44.95
C TYR A 45 4.08 8.85 44.85
N GLU A 46 3.37 8.69 45.97
CA GLU A 46 1.98 8.26 46.01
C GLU A 46 1.05 9.27 45.33
N GLU A 47 1.29 10.56 45.50
CA GLU A 47 0.55 11.61 44.81
C GLU A 47 0.77 11.56 43.29
N MET A 48 1.99 11.33 42.83
CA MET A 48 2.29 11.20 41.41
C MET A 48 1.58 9.98 40.78
N GLN A 49 1.59 8.84 41.46
CA GLN A 49 0.86 7.67 41.00
C GLN A 49 -0.66 7.90 40.97
N ALA A 50 -1.20 8.59 41.95
CA ALA A 50 -2.62 8.95 41.98
C ALA A 50 -2.99 9.89 40.83
N GLN A 51 -2.12 10.86 40.50
CA GLN A 51 -2.32 11.77 39.37
C GLN A 51 -2.27 11.02 38.03
N GLU A 52 -1.34 10.10 37.85
CA GLU A 52 -1.23 9.27 36.65
C GLU A 52 -2.49 8.42 36.43
N LYS A 53 -2.95 7.76 37.50
CA LYS A 53 -4.18 6.97 37.46
C LYS A 53 -5.42 7.84 37.18
N ALA A 54 -5.50 9.02 37.77
CA ALA A 54 -6.58 9.97 37.52
C ALA A 54 -6.60 10.44 36.06
N TYR A 55 -5.43 10.63 35.45
CA TYR A 55 -5.30 10.99 34.05
C TYR A 55 -5.83 9.90 33.12
N PHE A 56 -5.51 8.62 33.38
CA PHE A 56 -6.06 7.50 32.62
C PHE A 56 -7.59 7.40 32.73
N LEU A 57 -8.12 7.57 33.95
CA LEU A 57 -9.56 7.55 34.18
C LEU A 57 -10.27 8.68 33.44
N GLU A 58 -9.71 9.89 33.45
CA GLU A 58 -10.25 11.03 32.70
C GLU A 58 -10.31 10.77 31.19
N MET A 59 -9.27 10.16 30.63
CA MET A 59 -9.28 9.77 29.20
C MET A 59 -10.40 8.75 28.91
N ILE A 60 -10.55 7.74 29.76
CA ILE A 60 -11.59 6.71 29.59
C ILE A 60 -13.00 7.31 29.73
N GLU A 61 -13.19 8.22 30.67
CA GLU A 61 -14.46 8.94 30.84
C GLU A 61 -14.81 9.78 29.61
N LYS A 62 -13.85 10.49 29.04
CA LYS A 62 -14.05 11.24 27.78
C LYS A 62 -14.47 10.33 26.63
N VAL A 63 -13.87 9.14 26.51
CA VAL A 63 -14.28 8.18 25.51
C VAL A 63 -15.69 7.67 25.75
N LYS A 64 -16.04 7.32 26.98
CA LYS A 64 -17.41 6.91 27.34
C LYS A 64 -18.44 8.00 27.12
N ALA A 65 -18.09 9.24 27.49
CA ALA A 65 -18.96 10.40 27.29
C ALA A 65 -19.26 10.68 25.81
N SER A 66 -18.35 10.33 24.90
CA SER A 66 -18.60 10.41 23.46
C SER A 66 -19.60 9.36 22.95
N GLY A 67 -19.88 8.31 23.74
CA GLY A 67 -20.76 7.19 23.38
C GLY A 67 -20.06 6.08 22.60
N ALA A 68 -18.73 6.03 22.58
CA ALA A 68 -17.97 4.96 21.98
C ALA A 68 -18.03 3.68 22.84
N ASN A 69 -18.13 2.54 22.19
CA ASN A 69 -18.12 1.21 22.81
C ASN A 69 -16.97 0.32 22.34
N LEU A 70 -16.13 0.83 21.43
CA LEU A 70 -14.85 0.22 21.01
C LEU A 70 -13.85 1.34 20.70
N VAL A 71 -12.60 1.14 21.09
CA VAL A 71 -11.47 2.03 20.78
C VAL A 71 -10.45 1.31 19.94
N ILE A 72 -10.01 1.95 18.86
CA ILE A 72 -8.93 1.44 18.01
C ILE A 72 -7.80 2.45 18.04
N CYS A 73 -6.60 2.01 18.42
CA CYS A 73 -5.43 2.85 18.63
C CYS A 73 -4.27 2.45 17.69
N GLN A 74 -3.62 3.43 17.09
CA GLN A 74 -2.45 3.17 16.24
C GLN A 74 -1.24 2.73 17.07
N TRP A 75 -1.09 3.31 18.24
CA TRP A 75 0.00 3.03 19.16
C TRP A 75 -0.42 2.05 20.26
N GLY A 76 0.54 1.64 21.07
CA GLY A 76 0.26 0.89 22.27
C GLY A 76 -0.35 1.75 23.37
N PHE A 77 -0.76 1.12 24.43
CA PHE A 77 -1.08 1.74 25.70
C PHE A 77 -0.55 0.85 26.82
N ASP A 78 -0.25 1.48 27.97
CA ASP A 78 0.31 0.80 29.12
C ASP A 78 -0.64 -0.29 29.66
N ASP A 79 -0.08 -1.27 30.36
CA ASP A 79 -0.85 -2.38 30.94
C ASP A 79 -1.84 -1.88 32.00
N GLU A 80 -1.55 -0.79 32.70
CA GLU A 80 -2.48 -0.15 33.62
C GLU A 80 -3.68 0.46 32.89
N ALA A 81 -3.45 1.15 31.77
CA ALA A 81 -4.53 1.64 30.90
C ALA A 81 -5.38 0.49 30.36
N ASN A 82 -4.76 -0.63 29.97
CA ASN A 82 -5.46 -1.82 29.52
C ASN A 82 -6.36 -2.42 30.62
N HIS A 83 -5.84 -2.49 31.87
CA HIS A 83 -6.61 -2.95 33.02
C HIS A 83 -7.82 -2.06 33.32
N LEU A 84 -7.63 -0.74 33.31
CA LEU A 84 -8.71 0.23 33.53
C LEU A 84 -9.76 0.22 32.41
N LEU A 85 -9.34 0.05 31.14
CA LEU A 85 -10.24 -0.12 30.00
C LEU A 85 -11.10 -1.39 30.17
N MET A 86 -10.48 -2.51 30.57
CA MET A 86 -11.20 -3.76 30.81
C MET A 86 -12.17 -3.63 31.98
N GLN A 87 -11.75 -3.04 33.11
CA GLN A 87 -12.60 -2.78 34.27
C GLN A 87 -13.78 -1.87 33.90
N SER A 88 -13.55 -0.94 32.99
CA SER A 88 -14.56 -0.02 32.47
C SER A 88 -15.51 -0.63 31.45
N GLY A 89 -15.30 -1.88 31.03
CA GLY A 89 -16.10 -2.57 30.01
C GLY A 89 -15.96 -1.92 28.61
N LEU A 90 -14.83 -1.27 28.33
CA LEU A 90 -14.53 -0.62 27.05
C LEU A 90 -13.44 -1.41 26.31
N PRO A 91 -13.80 -2.26 25.34
CA PRO A 91 -12.83 -2.98 24.53
C PRO A 91 -11.92 -2.00 23.77
N ALA A 92 -10.63 -2.30 23.72
CA ALA A 92 -9.66 -1.48 22.99
C ALA A 92 -8.68 -2.36 22.21
N ILE A 93 -8.35 -1.92 21.00
CA ILE A 93 -7.42 -2.59 20.09
C ILE A 93 -6.19 -1.68 19.96
N ARG A 94 -5.00 -2.23 20.18
CA ARG A 94 -3.74 -1.50 20.10
C ARG A 94 -2.90 -1.94 18.90
N TRP A 95 -1.94 -1.14 18.50
CA TRP A 95 -0.97 -1.42 17.43
C TRP A 95 -1.60 -1.66 16.05
N VAL A 96 -2.64 -0.92 15.72
CA VAL A 96 -3.24 -0.97 14.39
C VAL A 96 -2.45 -0.08 13.43
N GLY A 97 -2.00 -0.62 12.32
CA GLY A 97 -1.24 0.13 11.33
C GLY A 97 -1.99 1.37 10.82
N GLY A 98 -1.27 2.46 10.52
CA GLY A 98 -1.90 3.71 10.10
C GLY A 98 -2.77 3.58 8.85
N VAL A 99 -2.32 2.80 7.85
CA VAL A 99 -3.08 2.54 6.61
C VAL A 99 -4.33 1.71 6.90
N GLU A 100 -4.22 0.68 7.74
CA GLU A 100 -5.37 -0.16 8.14
C GLU A 100 -6.41 0.67 8.88
N LEU A 101 -5.96 1.55 9.72
CA LEU A 101 -6.79 2.46 10.48
C LEU A 101 -7.57 3.43 9.60
N GLU A 102 -6.92 4.01 8.58
CA GLU A 102 -7.57 4.84 7.57
C GLU A 102 -8.67 4.05 6.84
N LEU A 103 -8.39 2.82 6.45
CA LEU A 103 -9.36 1.95 5.79
C LEU A 103 -10.55 1.62 6.70
N ILE A 104 -10.30 1.34 7.99
CA ILE A 104 -11.37 1.13 8.99
C ILE A 104 -12.21 2.40 9.16
N ALA A 105 -11.57 3.56 9.25
CA ALA A 105 -12.27 4.83 9.37
C ALA A 105 -13.15 5.11 8.15
N ILE A 106 -12.68 4.81 6.94
CA ILE A 106 -13.46 4.93 5.70
C ILE A 106 -14.63 3.95 5.70
N ALA A 107 -14.40 2.68 6.06
CA ALA A 107 -15.44 1.66 6.07
C ALA A 107 -16.57 1.98 7.06
N CYS A 108 -16.21 2.41 8.26
CA CYS A 108 -17.14 2.70 9.34
C CYS A 108 -17.73 4.13 9.30
N ASN A 109 -17.33 4.98 8.35
CA ASN A 109 -17.60 6.41 8.33
C ASN A 109 -17.13 7.15 9.59
N ALA A 110 -16.07 6.66 10.24
CA ALA A 110 -15.44 7.27 11.39
C ALA A 110 -14.48 8.40 10.97
N ARG A 111 -14.18 9.28 11.90
CA ARG A 111 -13.06 10.23 11.76
C ARG A 111 -11.97 9.90 12.76
N ILE A 112 -10.74 9.90 12.28
CA ILE A 112 -9.56 9.74 13.11
C ILE A 112 -9.39 10.98 13.97
N VAL A 113 -9.26 10.81 15.29
CA VAL A 113 -9.17 11.90 16.26
C VAL A 113 -7.78 11.93 16.88
N PRO A 114 -7.01 13.03 16.73
CA PRO A 114 -5.64 13.10 17.23
C PRO A 114 -5.55 13.39 18.73
N ARG A 115 -6.61 13.87 19.36
CA ARG A 115 -6.64 14.27 20.78
C ARG A 115 -7.94 13.88 21.46
N PHE A 116 -7.86 13.42 22.70
CA PHE A 116 -9.06 13.09 23.48
C PHE A 116 -10.01 14.28 23.72
N SER A 117 -9.48 15.51 23.72
CA SER A 117 -10.28 16.72 23.83
C SER A 117 -11.16 17.01 22.61
N GLU A 118 -10.84 16.39 21.48
CA GLU A 118 -11.57 16.56 20.22
C GLU A 118 -12.61 15.46 19.96
N LEU A 119 -12.77 14.54 20.91
CA LEU A 119 -13.77 13.48 20.82
C LEU A 119 -15.17 14.08 20.84
N ALA A 120 -15.97 13.72 19.82
CA ALA A 120 -17.36 14.09 19.70
C ALA A 120 -18.15 12.94 19.09
N ALA A 121 -19.42 12.83 19.44
CA ALA A 121 -20.29 11.76 18.92
C ALA A 121 -20.39 11.74 17.39
N GLU A 122 -20.25 12.90 16.74
CA GLU A 122 -20.30 13.06 15.29
C GLU A 122 -19.08 12.44 14.56
N LYS A 123 -17.99 12.20 15.30
CA LYS A 123 -16.75 11.62 14.75
C LYS A 123 -16.72 10.09 14.89
N LEU A 124 -17.70 9.52 15.57
CA LEU A 124 -17.78 8.08 15.77
C LEU A 124 -18.24 7.38 14.49
N GLY A 125 -17.62 6.26 14.20
CA GLY A 125 -18.07 5.34 13.16
C GLY A 125 -19.09 4.34 13.69
N THR A 126 -19.68 3.58 12.77
CA THR A 126 -20.63 2.51 13.07
C THR A 126 -20.24 1.23 12.32
N ALA A 127 -20.44 0.09 12.97
CA ALA A 127 -20.31 -1.23 12.35
C ALA A 127 -21.41 -2.13 12.93
N GLY A 128 -21.83 -3.13 12.19
CA GLY A 128 -22.84 -4.08 12.63
C GLY A 128 -22.32 -5.01 13.70
N SER A 129 -21.15 -5.60 13.49
CA SER A 129 -20.49 -6.46 14.48
C SER A 129 -18.97 -6.31 14.44
N VAL A 130 -18.34 -6.54 15.59
CA VAL A 130 -16.89 -6.73 15.71
C VAL A 130 -16.65 -7.95 16.60
N HIS A 131 -15.91 -8.89 16.06
CA HIS A 131 -15.61 -10.13 16.78
C HIS A 131 -14.19 -10.62 16.43
N GLU A 132 -13.70 -11.51 17.26
CA GLU A 132 -12.42 -12.18 17.05
C GLU A 132 -12.69 -13.55 16.42
N GLU A 133 -11.98 -13.85 15.34
CA GLU A 133 -12.04 -15.14 14.66
C GLU A 133 -10.67 -15.83 14.69
N SER A 134 -10.68 -17.13 14.98
CA SER A 134 -9.48 -17.96 14.97
C SER A 134 -9.48 -18.89 13.75
N PHE A 135 -8.29 -19.11 13.17
CA PHE A 135 -8.16 -19.89 11.96
C PHE A 135 -7.54 -21.25 12.19
N GLY A 136 -8.33 -22.30 11.93
CA GLY A 136 -7.87 -23.69 11.91
C GLY A 136 -7.21 -24.12 13.21
N THR A 137 -6.05 -24.79 13.08
CA THR A 137 -5.26 -25.31 14.21
C THR A 137 -4.14 -24.36 14.67
N THR A 138 -3.96 -23.21 14.00
CA THR A 138 -2.98 -22.20 14.37
C THR A 138 -3.52 -21.32 15.50
N LYS A 139 -2.61 -20.71 16.26
CA LYS A 139 -2.98 -19.73 17.31
C LYS A 139 -3.27 -18.33 16.74
N ASP A 140 -3.28 -18.22 15.41
CA ASP A 140 -3.52 -16.94 14.75
C ASP A 140 -4.97 -16.53 14.91
N ARG A 141 -5.17 -15.26 15.25
CA ARG A 141 -6.47 -14.66 15.46
C ARG A 141 -6.58 -13.37 14.65
N MET A 142 -7.77 -13.09 14.21
CA MET A 142 -8.08 -11.89 13.44
C MET A 142 -9.30 -11.21 14.04
N ILE A 143 -9.28 -9.89 14.06
CA ILE A 143 -10.46 -9.10 14.41
C ILE A 143 -11.20 -8.81 13.10
N VAL A 144 -12.47 -9.18 13.09
CA VAL A 144 -13.37 -9.00 11.94
C VAL A 144 -14.37 -7.90 12.27
N ILE A 145 -14.50 -6.92 11.36
CA ILE A 145 -15.46 -5.82 11.44
C ILE A 145 -16.42 -5.99 10.26
N GLU A 146 -17.67 -6.24 10.56
CA GLU A 146 -18.70 -6.57 9.56
C GLU A 146 -19.82 -5.54 9.56
N ASP A 147 -20.61 -5.58 8.46
CA ASP A 147 -21.76 -4.72 8.25
C ASP A 147 -21.43 -3.23 8.40
N CYS A 148 -20.31 -2.83 7.78
CA CYS A 148 -19.91 -1.44 7.72
C CYS A 148 -20.81 -0.65 6.78
N PRO A 149 -21.16 0.62 7.12
CA PRO A 149 -22.05 1.44 6.29
C PRO A 149 -21.46 1.80 4.93
N ASN A 150 -20.14 1.73 4.77
CA ASN A 150 -19.45 2.09 3.55
C ASN A 150 -18.66 0.91 2.97
N SER A 151 -19.03 0.49 1.75
CA SER A 151 -18.38 -0.60 1.03
C SER A 151 -17.12 -0.19 0.26
N ARG A 152 -16.62 1.04 0.42
CA ARG A 152 -15.42 1.52 -0.31
C ARG A 152 -14.11 0.93 0.20
N ALA A 153 -14.10 0.38 1.39
CA ALA A 153 -12.97 -0.36 1.95
C ALA A 153 -13.42 -1.80 2.21
N VAL A 154 -12.71 -2.74 1.58
CA VAL A 154 -12.97 -4.17 1.67
C VAL A 154 -11.64 -4.89 1.86
N THR A 155 -11.64 -5.91 2.72
CA THR A 155 -10.47 -6.76 2.95
C THR A 155 -10.61 -8.06 2.15
N VAL A 156 -9.60 -8.38 1.35
CA VAL A 156 -9.47 -9.69 0.70
C VAL A 156 -8.49 -10.53 1.52
N PHE A 157 -9.01 -11.51 2.23
CA PHE A 157 -8.21 -12.38 3.08
C PHE A 157 -7.72 -13.61 2.31
N VAL A 158 -6.38 -13.77 2.19
CA VAL A 158 -5.75 -14.86 1.45
C VAL A 158 -5.10 -15.82 2.42
N ARG A 159 -5.46 -17.10 2.32
CA ARG A 159 -4.88 -18.20 3.11
C ARG A 159 -4.15 -19.19 2.20
N GLY A 160 -3.11 -19.81 2.72
CA GLY A 160 -2.36 -20.83 2.00
C GLY A 160 -1.43 -21.61 2.93
N GLY A 161 -1.00 -22.78 2.48
CA GLY A 161 -0.12 -23.66 3.26
C GLY A 161 1.35 -23.21 3.30
N ASN A 162 1.76 -22.28 2.43
CA ASN A 162 3.14 -21.78 2.36
C ASN A 162 3.12 -20.27 2.20
N LYS A 163 4.00 -19.58 2.93
CA LYS A 163 4.16 -18.13 2.88
C LYS A 163 4.49 -17.64 1.45
N MET A 164 5.33 -18.34 0.70
CA MET A 164 5.67 -17.94 -0.66
C MET A 164 4.44 -17.93 -1.59
N ILE A 165 3.55 -18.91 -1.45
CA ILE A 165 2.31 -18.98 -2.24
C ILE A 165 1.37 -17.83 -1.86
N ILE A 166 1.28 -17.51 -0.57
CA ILE A 166 0.46 -16.39 -0.07
C ILE A 166 1.00 -15.06 -0.60
N ASP A 167 2.31 -14.85 -0.52
CA ASP A 167 2.97 -13.62 -0.99
C ASP A 167 2.80 -13.44 -2.50
N GLU A 168 2.88 -14.53 -3.29
CA GLU A 168 2.65 -14.52 -4.72
C GLU A 168 1.18 -14.23 -5.06
N ALA A 169 0.24 -14.88 -4.38
CA ALA A 169 -1.18 -14.63 -4.56
C ALA A 169 -1.54 -13.17 -4.21
N LYS A 170 -0.97 -12.63 -3.12
CA LYS A 170 -1.16 -11.23 -2.72
C LYS A 170 -0.64 -10.26 -3.80
N ARG A 171 0.53 -10.53 -4.35
CA ARG A 171 1.14 -9.73 -5.42
C ARG A 171 0.31 -9.77 -6.70
N SER A 172 -0.11 -10.96 -7.14
CA SER A 172 -0.94 -11.15 -8.32
C SER A 172 -2.30 -10.46 -8.19
N LEU A 173 -2.93 -10.52 -7.02
CA LEU A 173 -4.18 -9.82 -6.74
C LEU A 173 -3.99 -8.30 -6.80
N HIS A 174 -2.90 -7.80 -6.23
CA HIS A 174 -2.58 -6.37 -6.29
C HIS A 174 -2.41 -5.88 -7.72
N ASP A 175 -1.70 -6.62 -8.55
CA ASP A 175 -1.49 -6.30 -9.96
C ASP A 175 -2.82 -6.32 -10.74
N ALA A 176 -3.65 -7.33 -10.51
CA ALA A 176 -4.98 -7.41 -11.13
C ALA A 176 -5.85 -6.20 -10.76
N ILE A 177 -5.87 -5.80 -9.48
CA ILE A 177 -6.62 -4.62 -9.02
C ILE A 177 -6.08 -3.34 -9.67
N CYS A 178 -4.76 -3.21 -9.81
CA CYS A 178 -4.14 -2.07 -10.48
C CYS A 178 -4.52 -1.99 -11.96
N VAL A 179 -4.56 -3.12 -12.65
CA VAL A 179 -5.00 -3.19 -14.07
C VAL A 179 -6.46 -2.77 -14.21
N VAL A 180 -7.35 -3.32 -13.37
CA VAL A 180 -8.78 -2.96 -13.37
C VAL A 180 -8.97 -1.46 -13.08
N ARG A 181 -8.27 -0.92 -12.09
CA ARG A 181 -8.29 0.51 -11.76
C ARG A 181 -7.86 1.37 -12.96
N ASN A 182 -6.83 0.96 -13.69
CA ASN A 182 -6.36 1.67 -14.86
C ASN A 182 -7.38 1.61 -16.02
N LEU A 183 -8.04 0.47 -16.23
CA LEU A 183 -9.09 0.31 -17.22
C LEU A 183 -10.36 1.14 -16.94
N ILE A 184 -10.66 1.37 -15.66
CA ILE A 184 -11.77 2.28 -15.28
C ILE A 184 -11.43 3.73 -15.63
N ARG A 185 -10.16 4.12 -15.53
CA ARG A 185 -9.68 5.48 -15.87
C ARG A 185 -9.56 5.70 -17.37
N ASP A 186 -9.02 4.70 -18.08
CA ASP A 186 -8.80 4.70 -19.52
C ASP A 186 -8.97 3.26 -20.03
N ASN A 187 -10.01 3.04 -20.82
CA ASN A 187 -10.37 1.71 -21.33
C ASN A 187 -9.56 1.28 -22.57
N ARG A 188 -8.57 2.09 -22.99
CA ARG A 188 -7.69 1.74 -24.10
C ARG A 188 -6.69 0.68 -23.68
N ILE A 189 -6.49 -0.29 -24.54
CA ILE A 189 -5.56 -1.40 -24.34
C ILE A 189 -4.52 -1.46 -25.45
N VAL A 190 -3.37 -2.04 -25.13
CA VAL A 190 -2.30 -2.43 -26.06
C VAL A 190 -2.03 -3.90 -25.91
N TYR A 191 -1.35 -4.49 -26.90
CA TYR A 191 -0.97 -5.89 -26.82
C TYR A 191 0.30 -6.05 -25.98
N GLY A 192 0.32 -7.06 -25.12
CA GLY A 192 1.43 -7.40 -24.24
C GLY A 192 2.50 -8.27 -24.94
N GLY A 193 3.29 -8.99 -24.16
CA GLY A 193 4.36 -9.82 -24.68
C GLY A 193 5.50 -9.05 -25.35
N GLY A 194 5.69 -7.77 -24.97
CA GLY A 194 6.68 -6.90 -25.60
C GLY A 194 6.29 -6.39 -26.98
N ALA A 195 5.07 -6.66 -27.45
CA ALA A 195 4.63 -6.25 -28.79
C ALA A 195 4.58 -4.73 -28.96
N ALA A 196 4.09 -4.02 -27.95
CA ALA A 196 4.00 -2.55 -27.95
C ALA A 196 5.40 -1.92 -27.97
N GLU A 197 6.34 -2.44 -27.18
CA GLU A 197 7.72 -1.97 -27.13
C GLU A 197 8.43 -2.14 -28.48
N LEU A 198 8.29 -3.31 -29.10
CA LEU A 198 8.88 -3.57 -30.42
C LEU A 198 8.28 -2.67 -31.50
N ALA A 199 6.97 -2.47 -31.48
CA ALA A 199 6.31 -1.55 -32.43
C ALA A 199 6.78 -0.09 -32.22
N CYS A 200 6.98 0.33 -30.97
CA CYS A 200 7.53 1.62 -30.63
C CYS A 200 8.98 1.74 -31.06
N SER A 201 9.83 0.72 -30.82
CA SER A 201 11.24 0.70 -31.27
C SER A 201 11.33 0.92 -32.77
N LEU A 202 10.57 0.20 -33.59
CA LEU A 202 10.54 0.37 -35.04
C LEU A 202 10.20 1.81 -35.45
N LYS A 203 9.21 2.44 -34.82
CA LYS A 203 8.82 3.81 -35.12
C LYS A 203 9.83 4.85 -34.65
N VAL A 204 10.51 4.61 -33.54
CA VAL A 204 11.58 5.49 -33.06
C VAL A 204 12.80 5.41 -33.98
N ILE A 205 13.16 4.25 -34.48
CA ILE A 205 14.25 4.07 -35.46
C ILE A 205 13.91 4.84 -36.76
N GLU A 206 12.70 4.66 -37.29
CA GLU A 206 12.21 5.37 -38.47
C GLU A 206 12.28 6.90 -38.28
N ALA A 207 11.87 7.38 -37.10
CA ALA A 207 11.96 8.79 -36.76
C ALA A 207 13.41 9.28 -36.60
N ALA A 208 14.31 8.43 -36.06
CA ALA A 208 15.72 8.76 -35.88
C ALA A 208 16.43 8.97 -37.25
N ASP A 209 16.04 8.19 -38.26
CA ASP A 209 16.61 8.33 -39.63
C ASP A 209 16.25 9.67 -40.28
N ALA A 210 15.20 10.32 -39.86
CA ALA A 210 14.77 11.62 -40.34
C ALA A 210 15.42 12.80 -39.62
N VAL A 211 16.11 12.59 -38.50
CA VAL A 211 16.75 13.64 -37.68
C VAL A 211 18.21 13.84 -38.13
N ALA A 212 18.53 15.06 -38.53
CA ALA A 212 19.90 15.44 -38.86
C ALA A 212 20.62 15.91 -37.58
N GLY A 213 21.66 15.20 -37.15
CA GLY A 213 22.46 15.62 -36.00
C GLY A 213 22.77 14.50 -35.03
N LEU A 214 23.39 14.86 -33.90
CA LEU A 214 23.82 13.90 -32.88
C LEU A 214 22.64 13.28 -32.09
N GLU A 215 21.50 13.94 -32.09
CA GLU A 215 20.30 13.45 -31.38
C GLU A 215 19.82 12.08 -31.91
N GLN A 216 20.07 11.77 -33.17
CA GLN A 216 19.74 10.45 -33.74
C GLN A 216 20.37 9.29 -32.98
N TYR A 217 21.60 9.45 -32.43
CA TYR A 217 22.25 8.41 -31.65
C TYR A 217 21.49 8.13 -30.33
N ALA A 218 21.04 9.18 -29.67
CA ALA A 218 20.22 9.01 -28.46
C ALA A 218 18.87 8.36 -28.77
N MET A 219 18.23 8.70 -29.88
CA MET A 219 16.99 8.09 -30.32
C MET A 219 17.16 6.61 -30.64
N ARG A 220 18.24 6.24 -31.32
CA ARG A 220 18.55 4.82 -31.59
C ARG A 220 18.82 4.05 -30.31
N ALA A 221 19.63 4.60 -29.38
CA ALA A 221 19.86 3.98 -28.08
C ALA A 221 18.57 3.82 -27.26
N PHE A 222 17.63 4.76 -27.37
CA PHE A 222 16.32 4.63 -26.74
C PHE A 222 15.48 3.51 -27.38
N ALA A 223 15.53 3.39 -28.72
CA ALA A 223 14.87 2.30 -29.43
C ALA A 223 15.44 0.92 -29.04
N ASP A 224 16.76 0.82 -28.93
CA ASP A 224 17.43 -0.40 -28.46
C ASP A 224 17.03 -0.73 -27.03
N ALA A 225 16.93 0.28 -26.15
CA ALA A 225 16.48 0.10 -24.76
C ALA A 225 15.05 -0.45 -24.66
N LEU A 226 14.16 -0.10 -25.58
CA LEU A 226 12.80 -0.67 -25.61
C LEU A 226 12.81 -2.19 -25.92
N GLU A 227 13.82 -2.68 -26.63
CA GLU A 227 13.95 -4.10 -26.98
C GLU A 227 14.43 -4.97 -25.81
N TYR A 228 14.96 -4.36 -24.73
CA TYR A 228 15.36 -5.12 -23.55
C TYR A 228 14.18 -5.77 -22.81
N THR A 229 12.99 -5.15 -22.84
CA THR A 229 11.81 -5.75 -22.21
C THR A 229 11.38 -7.07 -22.86
N PRO A 230 11.17 -7.15 -24.19
CA PRO A 230 10.89 -8.43 -24.84
C PRO A 230 12.07 -9.41 -24.79
N ALA A 231 13.33 -8.92 -24.75
CA ALA A 231 14.48 -9.78 -24.55
C ALA A 231 14.47 -10.46 -23.17
N ALA A 232 14.19 -9.71 -22.11
CA ALA A 232 14.04 -10.28 -20.76
C ALA A 232 12.87 -11.27 -20.66
N LEU A 233 11.76 -11.00 -21.37
CA LEU A 233 10.64 -11.94 -21.45
C LEU A 233 11.07 -13.26 -22.12
N ALA A 234 11.81 -13.19 -23.21
CA ALA A 234 12.32 -14.37 -23.91
C ALA A 234 13.28 -15.16 -23.01
N GLU A 235 14.23 -14.49 -22.37
CA GLU A 235 15.20 -15.11 -21.45
C GLU A 235 14.51 -15.84 -20.29
N ASN A 236 13.58 -15.15 -19.60
CA ASN A 236 12.84 -15.72 -18.48
C ASN A 236 11.90 -16.87 -18.90
N SER A 237 11.54 -16.94 -20.18
CA SER A 237 10.74 -18.04 -20.74
C SER A 237 11.59 -19.20 -21.27
N GLY A 238 12.92 -19.13 -21.12
CA GLY A 238 13.85 -20.16 -21.62
C GLY A 238 14.05 -20.14 -23.14
N LEU A 239 13.71 -19.04 -23.81
CA LEU A 239 13.95 -18.84 -25.23
C LEU A 239 15.28 -18.13 -25.46
N GLN A 240 15.80 -18.18 -26.69
CA GLN A 240 17.01 -17.42 -27.08
C GLN A 240 16.64 -15.94 -27.30
N PRO A 241 17.08 -14.99 -26.42
CA PRO A 241 16.57 -13.63 -26.44
C PRO A 241 16.80 -12.90 -27.76
N ILE A 242 18.03 -12.95 -28.25
CA ILE A 242 18.44 -12.24 -29.48
C ILE A 242 17.67 -12.74 -30.69
N GLU A 243 17.63 -14.05 -30.86
CA GLU A 243 16.97 -14.70 -32.00
C GLU A 243 15.44 -14.45 -31.95
N THR A 244 14.83 -14.61 -30.78
CA THR A 244 13.38 -14.44 -30.60
C THR A 244 12.96 -13.00 -30.88
N VAL A 245 13.66 -12.01 -30.30
CA VAL A 245 13.34 -10.59 -30.50
C VAL A 245 13.53 -10.17 -31.94
N ALA A 246 14.64 -10.60 -32.58
CA ALA A 246 14.90 -10.29 -33.98
C ALA A 246 13.83 -10.91 -34.91
N ALA A 247 13.43 -12.16 -34.64
CA ALA A 247 12.38 -12.83 -35.42
C ALA A 247 11.03 -12.11 -35.29
N VAL A 248 10.60 -11.77 -34.07
CA VAL A 248 9.33 -11.07 -33.83
C VAL A 248 9.36 -9.66 -34.45
N LYS A 249 10.45 -8.92 -34.31
CA LYS A 249 10.65 -7.60 -34.92
C LYS A 249 10.55 -7.66 -36.44
N ALA A 250 11.22 -8.65 -37.07
CA ALA A 250 11.15 -8.87 -38.51
C ALA A 250 9.73 -9.25 -38.98
N MET A 251 9.01 -10.06 -38.20
CA MET A 251 7.61 -10.40 -38.47
C MET A 251 6.70 -9.17 -38.39
N GLN A 252 6.84 -8.35 -37.35
CA GLN A 252 6.07 -7.10 -37.22
C GLN A 252 6.27 -6.17 -38.41
N GLN A 253 7.53 -6.00 -38.83
CA GLN A 253 7.88 -5.14 -39.97
C GLN A 253 7.34 -5.68 -41.30
N ARG A 254 7.51 -6.98 -41.53
CA ARG A 254 7.09 -7.62 -42.79
C ARG A 254 5.59 -7.70 -42.94
N GLU A 255 4.88 -8.05 -41.84
CA GLU A 255 3.43 -8.24 -41.88
C GLU A 255 2.62 -6.99 -41.54
N GLY A 256 3.27 -5.94 -41.05
CA GLY A 256 2.60 -4.72 -40.59
C GLY A 256 1.67 -4.92 -39.41
N LYS A 257 1.94 -5.96 -38.59
CA LYS A 257 1.07 -6.37 -37.47
C LYS A 257 1.70 -6.01 -36.13
N PRO A 258 1.30 -4.92 -35.48
CA PRO A 258 1.90 -4.45 -34.21
C PRO A 258 1.51 -5.29 -32.98
N TYR A 259 0.68 -6.30 -33.15
CA TYR A 259 0.24 -7.18 -32.08
C TYR A 259 1.04 -8.48 -31.94
N LEU A 260 2.09 -8.63 -32.73
CA LEU A 260 2.99 -9.77 -32.62
C LEU A 260 4.00 -9.53 -31.47
N GLY A 261 4.10 -10.46 -30.54
CA GLY A 261 4.97 -10.40 -29.37
C GLY A 261 5.68 -11.70 -29.09
N VAL A 262 6.37 -11.80 -27.98
CA VAL A 262 7.10 -12.98 -27.53
C VAL A 262 6.12 -14.00 -26.94
N ASP A 263 6.12 -15.23 -27.46
CA ASP A 263 5.30 -16.33 -26.95
C ASP A 263 5.93 -16.97 -25.70
N CYS A 264 5.73 -16.33 -24.54
CA CYS A 264 6.26 -16.82 -23.26
C CYS A 264 5.60 -18.12 -22.78
N MET A 265 4.41 -18.44 -23.28
CA MET A 265 3.66 -19.64 -22.90
C MET A 265 3.91 -20.82 -23.85
N GLN A 266 4.77 -20.65 -24.85
CA GLN A 266 5.12 -21.68 -25.85
C GLN A 266 3.90 -22.31 -26.51
N ARG A 267 2.89 -21.48 -26.86
CA ARG A 267 1.66 -21.91 -27.53
C ARG A 267 1.81 -22.08 -29.03
N GLY A 268 3.00 -21.82 -29.57
CA GLY A 268 3.32 -21.96 -30.99
C GLY A 268 2.82 -20.80 -31.86
N THR A 269 2.43 -19.67 -31.27
CA THR A 269 2.01 -18.47 -32.01
C THR A 269 2.50 -17.22 -31.33
N ASN A 270 3.03 -16.27 -32.10
CA ASN A 270 3.43 -14.94 -31.63
C ASN A 270 2.30 -13.93 -31.66
N ASP A 271 1.07 -14.34 -32.00
CA ASP A 271 -0.11 -13.47 -32.05
C ASP A 271 -0.69 -13.23 -30.65
N MET A 272 -0.36 -12.10 -30.04
CA MET A 272 -0.83 -11.71 -28.71
C MET A 272 -2.33 -11.44 -28.67
N LYS A 273 -2.93 -11.10 -29.83
CA LYS A 273 -4.39 -10.94 -29.94
C LYS A 273 -5.09 -12.30 -29.80
N ALA A 274 -4.60 -13.32 -30.49
CA ALA A 274 -5.12 -14.68 -30.40
C ALA A 274 -4.89 -15.28 -29.00
N GLN A 275 -3.76 -15.00 -28.38
CA GLN A 275 -3.43 -15.40 -27.01
C GLN A 275 -4.18 -14.64 -25.92
N LYS A 276 -4.86 -13.53 -26.25
CA LYS A 276 -5.55 -12.63 -25.33
C LYS A 276 -4.63 -12.00 -24.27
N VAL A 277 -3.43 -11.63 -24.68
CA VAL A 277 -2.46 -10.94 -23.80
C VAL A 277 -2.58 -9.45 -24.02
N PHE A 278 -3.16 -8.75 -23.04
CA PHE A 278 -3.44 -7.32 -23.10
C PHE A 278 -2.78 -6.59 -21.93
N GLU A 279 -2.42 -5.35 -22.18
CA GLU A 279 -1.95 -4.40 -21.18
C GLU A 279 -2.75 -3.09 -21.28
N THR A 280 -2.77 -2.30 -20.22
CA THR A 280 -3.44 -0.99 -20.25
C THR A 280 -2.56 0.04 -20.94
N LEU A 281 -3.10 0.85 -21.84
CA LEU A 281 -2.37 1.90 -22.53
C LEU A 281 -1.79 2.91 -21.53
N ILE A 282 -2.58 3.34 -20.55
CA ILE A 282 -2.14 4.28 -19.52
C ILE A 282 -0.96 3.73 -18.70
N GLY A 283 -0.99 2.43 -18.38
CA GLY A 283 0.11 1.76 -17.67
C GLY A 283 1.40 1.79 -18.49
N LYS A 284 1.31 1.42 -19.77
CA LYS A 284 2.46 1.40 -20.68
C LYS A 284 3.06 2.81 -20.89
N GLN A 285 2.22 3.81 -21.09
CA GLN A 285 2.68 5.21 -21.21
C GLN A 285 3.39 5.67 -19.95
N GLN A 286 2.86 5.37 -18.77
CA GLN A 286 3.47 5.76 -17.50
C GLN A 286 4.80 5.02 -17.25
N GLN A 287 4.90 3.75 -17.62
CA GLN A 287 6.16 2.99 -17.53
C GLN A 287 7.28 3.67 -18.32
N LEU A 288 7.03 3.99 -19.58
CA LEU A 288 8.01 4.65 -20.44
C LEU A 288 8.38 6.06 -19.93
N LEU A 289 7.38 6.83 -19.50
CA LEU A 289 7.57 8.18 -18.98
C LEU A 289 8.41 8.18 -17.71
N LEU A 290 8.07 7.35 -16.74
CA LEU A 290 8.77 7.25 -15.45
C LEU A 290 10.19 6.71 -15.63
N ALA A 291 10.39 5.69 -16.47
CA ALA A 291 11.73 5.18 -16.80
C ALA A 291 12.61 6.29 -17.40
N THR A 292 12.08 7.06 -18.33
CA THR A 292 12.81 8.18 -18.95
C THR A 292 13.14 9.26 -17.92
N GLN A 293 12.23 9.56 -16.98
CA GLN A 293 12.50 10.52 -15.90
C GLN A 293 13.63 10.05 -14.98
N VAL A 294 13.65 8.77 -14.61
CA VAL A 294 14.73 8.19 -13.78
C VAL A 294 16.07 8.26 -14.53
N VAL A 295 16.11 7.89 -15.79
CA VAL A 295 17.33 8.00 -16.62
C VAL A 295 17.83 9.44 -16.66
N ARG A 296 16.94 10.42 -16.90
CA ARG A 296 17.31 11.84 -16.86
C ARG A 296 17.89 12.29 -15.53
N MET A 297 17.39 11.74 -14.41
CA MET A 297 17.93 12.04 -13.08
C MET A 297 19.33 11.45 -12.92
N ILE A 298 19.54 10.19 -13.33
CA ILE A 298 20.84 9.51 -13.24
C ILE A 298 21.88 10.22 -14.11
N LEU A 299 21.52 10.61 -15.34
CA LEU A 299 22.42 11.30 -16.26
C LEU A 299 22.84 12.72 -15.80
N LYS A 300 22.18 13.26 -14.77
CA LYS A 300 22.55 14.55 -14.15
C LYS A 300 23.50 14.42 -12.95
N ILE A 301 23.85 13.20 -12.56
CA ILE A 301 24.76 12.95 -11.44
C ILE A 301 26.19 13.07 -11.96
N ASP A 302 26.92 14.08 -11.46
CA ASP A 302 28.32 14.32 -11.82
C ASP A 302 29.27 13.65 -10.85
N ASP A 303 28.94 13.68 -9.54
CA ASP A 303 29.79 13.15 -8.48
C ASP A 303 29.03 12.24 -7.49
N VAL A 304 29.71 11.22 -6.98
CA VAL A 304 29.25 10.35 -5.90
C VAL A 304 30.18 10.51 -4.70
N ILE A 305 29.64 11.05 -3.61
CA ILE A 305 30.36 11.26 -2.36
C ILE A 305 30.03 10.12 -1.41
N GLU A 306 31.03 9.33 -1.02
CA GLU A 306 30.89 8.38 0.09
C GLU A 306 31.20 9.09 1.40
N PRO A 307 30.32 8.97 2.43
CA PRO A 307 30.66 9.47 3.76
C PRO A 307 31.91 8.72 4.26
N GLY A 308 32.97 9.46 4.54
CA GLY A 308 34.17 8.89 5.12
C GLY A 308 33.84 8.18 6.44
N LYS A 309 34.40 7.00 6.67
CA LYS A 309 34.42 6.41 7.98
C LYS A 309 35.31 7.33 8.84
N TYR A 310 34.68 8.15 9.66
CA TYR A 310 35.40 8.85 10.72
C TYR A 310 35.80 7.77 11.74
N GLU A 311 37.09 7.42 11.76
CA GLU A 311 37.71 6.67 12.86
C GLU A 311 37.72 7.49 14.12
#